data_57c6ea980ea8c284e239dbfc3c2aa5b5
#
_entry.id   57c6ea980ea8c284e239dbfc3c2aa5b5
#
_cell.length_a   1.000
_cell.length_b   1.000
_cell.length_c   1.000
_cell.angle_alpha   90.00
_cell.angle_beta   90.00
_cell.angle_gamma   90.00
#
_symmetry.space_group_name_H-M   'P 1'
#
loop_
_entity.id
_entity.type
_entity.pdbx_description
1 polymer ?
#
loop_
_entity_poly.entity_id
_entity_poly.type
_entity_poly.pdbx_seq_one_letter_code
_entity_poly.pdbx_strand_id
1 'polypeptide(L)'
;MQIILMEKVVNLGQLGDIVNVKNGYARNYLIPQGKAKRATEQAKAEFEARRAELEKTQAKSLAFAQALAEKLDGLLVQISQKAGHDGKLFGSVTNVGITEALIAQGFDIQKSMLRMPNGPLKTVGDHTLSIALHTDVTAHITVSVLGDTATYKEE
;
A
#
# COMPACT_ATOMS: atom_id res chain seq x y z
N MET A 1 11.04 0.36 -26.08
CA MET A 1 10.30 1.63 -26.21
C MET A 1 10.81 2.60 -25.17
N GLN A 2 11.20 3.78 -25.59
CA GLN A 2 11.66 4.81 -24.65
C GLN A 2 10.47 5.57 -24.09
N ILE A 3 10.43 5.74 -22.78
CA ILE A 3 9.41 6.45 -22.03
C ILE A 3 10.04 7.42 -21.04
N ILE A 4 9.29 8.47 -20.69
CA ILE A 4 9.64 9.42 -19.64
C ILE A 4 8.78 9.08 -18.43
N LEU A 5 9.40 8.89 -17.28
CA LEU A 5 8.70 8.64 -16.03
C LEU A 5 8.10 9.94 -15.49
N MET A 6 6.80 9.91 -15.21
CA MET A 6 6.03 11.03 -14.61
C MET A 6 5.96 10.93 -13.10
N GLU A 7 6.35 9.79 -12.56
CA GLU A 7 6.51 9.54 -11.12
C GLU A 7 7.63 8.52 -10.88
N LYS A 8 8.10 8.43 -9.65
CA LYS A 8 9.09 7.41 -9.29
C LYS A 8 8.49 6.02 -9.37
N VAL A 9 9.12 5.16 -10.18
CA VAL A 9 8.73 3.75 -10.31
C VAL A 9 9.86 2.86 -9.79
N VAL A 10 9.51 1.96 -8.88
CA VAL A 10 10.47 0.98 -8.33
C VAL A 10 11.08 0.16 -9.46
N ASN A 11 12.38 -0.02 -9.44
CA ASN A 11 13.17 -0.76 -10.43
C ASN A 11 13.29 -0.13 -11.83
N LEU A 12 12.71 1.04 -12.07
CA LEU A 12 12.86 1.72 -13.36
C LEU A 12 13.67 3.03 -13.26
N GLY A 13 13.30 3.91 -12.35
CA GLY A 13 13.97 5.18 -12.20
C GLY A 13 13.14 6.21 -11.45
N GLN A 14 13.63 7.44 -11.46
CA GLN A 14 13.01 8.57 -10.79
C GLN A 14 12.14 9.40 -11.74
N LEU A 15 11.47 10.39 -11.18
CA LEU A 15 10.70 11.38 -11.93
C LEU A 15 11.58 12.04 -13.01
N GLY A 16 11.13 11.96 -14.25
CA GLY A 16 11.83 12.57 -15.39
C GLY A 16 12.89 11.71 -16.06
N ASP A 17 13.17 10.55 -15.55
CA ASP A 17 14.13 9.65 -16.19
C ASP A 17 13.55 9.08 -17.50
N ILE A 18 14.41 9.06 -18.51
CA ILE A 18 14.11 8.41 -19.79
C ILE A 18 14.62 6.98 -19.70
N VAL A 19 13.71 6.04 -19.70
CA VAL A 19 14.04 4.62 -19.59
C VAL A 19 13.55 3.84 -20.80
N ASN A 20 14.25 2.79 -21.12
CA ASN A 20 13.86 1.87 -22.19
C ASN A 20 13.19 0.63 -21.58
N VAL A 21 11.93 0.42 -21.91
CA VAL A 21 11.12 -0.70 -21.40
C VAL A 21 10.52 -1.51 -22.54
N LYS A 22 10.05 -2.70 -22.23
CA LYS A 22 9.33 -3.53 -23.19
C LYS A 22 8.02 -2.83 -23.62
N ASN A 23 7.70 -2.90 -24.90
CA ASN A 23 6.53 -2.24 -25.49
C ASN A 23 5.22 -2.61 -24.79
N GLY A 24 5.03 -3.88 -24.44
CA GLY A 24 3.84 -4.35 -23.73
C GLY A 24 3.71 -3.75 -22.33
N TYR A 25 4.79 -3.71 -21.59
CA TYR A 25 4.80 -3.14 -20.24
C TYR A 25 4.47 -1.65 -20.25
N ALA A 26 5.06 -0.89 -21.17
CA ALA A 26 4.79 0.53 -21.31
C ALA A 26 3.33 0.80 -21.69
N ARG A 27 2.82 0.09 -22.71
CA ARG A 27 1.47 0.34 -23.25
C ARG A 27 0.34 -0.15 -22.34
N ASN A 28 0.55 -1.26 -21.64
CA ASN A 28 -0.51 -1.91 -20.86
C ASN A 28 -0.54 -1.47 -19.39
N TYR A 29 0.57 -0.99 -18.86
CA TYR A 29 0.71 -0.65 -17.46
C TYR A 29 1.09 0.80 -17.21
N LEU A 30 2.26 1.24 -17.68
CA LEU A 30 2.79 2.56 -17.34
C LEU A 30 2.00 3.71 -17.95
N ILE A 31 1.67 3.64 -19.21
CA ILE A 31 0.94 4.70 -19.92
C ILE A 31 -0.52 4.79 -19.48
N PRO A 32 -1.29 3.68 -19.37
CA PRO A 32 -2.69 3.75 -18.92
C PRO A 32 -2.85 4.25 -17.49
N GLN A 33 -1.89 4.00 -16.63
CA GLN A 33 -1.89 4.50 -15.26
C GLN A 33 -1.35 5.93 -15.10
N GLY A 34 -0.91 6.55 -16.19
CA GLY A 34 -0.35 7.90 -16.16
C GLY A 34 1.03 8.01 -15.52
N LYS A 35 1.69 6.89 -15.25
CA LYS A 35 3.03 6.83 -14.61
C LYS A 35 4.16 7.19 -15.55
N ALA A 36 3.94 7.04 -16.84
CA ALA A 36 4.91 7.39 -17.87
C ALA A 36 4.23 7.90 -19.14
N LYS A 37 4.97 8.67 -19.91
CA LYS A 37 4.61 9.09 -21.27
C LYS A 37 5.66 8.60 -22.26
N ARG A 38 5.26 8.43 -23.52
CA ARG A 38 6.20 8.10 -24.58
C ARG A 38 7.23 9.24 -24.72
N ALA A 39 8.50 8.88 -24.81
CA ALA A 39 9.62 9.83 -24.94
C ALA A 39 9.63 10.46 -26.35
N THR A 40 8.79 11.47 -26.56
CA THR A 40 8.82 12.35 -27.74
C THR A 40 9.43 13.69 -27.35
N GLU A 41 9.90 14.45 -28.33
CA GLU A 41 10.46 15.79 -28.07
C GLU A 41 9.43 16.73 -27.42
N GLN A 42 8.17 16.61 -27.84
CA GLN A 42 7.05 17.36 -27.24
C GLN A 42 6.82 16.94 -25.79
N ALA A 43 6.87 15.64 -25.50
CA ALA A 43 6.69 15.15 -24.14
C ALA A 43 7.84 15.56 -23.22
N LYS A 44 9.05 15.66 -23.73
CA LYS A 44 10.22 16.18 -22.99
C LYS A 44 10.03 17.64 -22.64
N ALA A 45 9.60 18.46 -23.60
CA ALA A 45 9.35 19.90 -23.39
C ALA A 45 8.21 20.12 -22.38
N GLU A 46 7.09 19.39 -22.50
CA GLU A 46 6.01 19.43 -21.52
C GLU A 46 6.45 19.00 -20.13
N PHE A 47 7.30 18.00 -20.04
CA PHE A 47 7.84 17.54 -18.77
C PHE A 47 8.69 18.61 -18.11
N GLU A 48 9.62 19.24 -18.84
CA GLU A 48 10.46 20.32 -18.32
C GLU A 48 9.63 21.51 -17.82
N ALA A 49 8.59 21.88 -18.55
CA ALA A 49 7.67 22.95 -18.15
C ALA A 49 6.90 22.64 -16.85
N ARG A 50 6.56 21.36 -16.63
CA ARG A 50 5.81 20.88 -15.46
C ARG A 50 6.66 20.28 -14.37
N ARG A 51 7.96 20.19 -14.57
CA ARG A 51 8.88 19.53 -13.64
C ARG A 51 8.74 20.05 -12.21
N ALA A 52 8.71 21.37 -12.05
CA ALA A 52 8.59 21.99 -10.73
C ALA A 52 7.25 21.66 -10.04
N GLU A 53 6.15 21.57 -10.78
CA GLU A 53 4.84 21.20 -10.23
C GLU A 53 4.79 19.73 -9.85
N LEU A 54 5.37 18.85 -10.68
CA LEU A 54 5.43 17.42 -10.42
C LEU A 54 6.31 17.10 -9.21
N GLU A 55 7.46 17.76 -9.10
CA GLU A 55 8.35 17.65 -7.94
C GLU A 55 7.66 18.11 -6.65
N LYS A 56 6.93 19.23 -6.68
CA LYS A 56 6.14 19.71 -5.53
C LYS A 56 5.04 18.73 -5.13
N THR A 57 4.33 18.17 -6.12
CA THR A 57 3.26 17.21 -5.85
C THR A 57 3.83 15.93 -5.25
N GLN A 58 4.94 15.45 -5.78
CA GLN A 58 5.63 14.27 -5.25
C GLN A 58 6.16 14.49 -3.84
N ALA A 59 6.76 15.66 -3.58
CA ALA A 59 7.24 16.01 -2.25
C ALA A 59 6.09 16.09 -1.22
N LYS A 60 4.93 16.64 -1.60
CA LYS A 60 3.74 16.66 -0.73
C LYS A 60 3.21 15.26 -0.46
N SER A 61 3.13 14.41 -1.48
CA SER A 61 2.69 13.03 -1.32
C SER A 61 3.63 12.24 -0.42
N LEU A 62 4.93 12.43 -0.58
CA LEU A 62 5.96 11.80 0.25
C LEU A 62 5.85 12.28 1.71
N ALA A 63 5.74 13.58 1.94
CA ALA A 63 5.61 14.15 3.28
C ALA A 63 4.34 13.65 3.98
N PHE A 64 3.22 13.57 3.26
CA PHE A 64 1.98 13.02 3.78
C PHE A 64 2.11 11.53 4.12
N ALA A 65 2.73 10.75 3.24
CA ALA A 65 2.99 9.34 3.49
C ALA A 65 3.93 9.11 4.68
N GLN A 66 4.96 9.94 4.86
CA GLN A 66 5.84 9.87 6.02
C GLN A 66 5.11 10.19 7.32
N ALA A 67 4.29 11.23 7.34
CA ALA A 67 3.48 11.58 8.51
C ALA A 67 2.47 10.49 8.89
N LEU A 68 1.88 9.83 7.90
CA LEU A 68 1.02 8.66 8.14
C LEU A 68 1.83 7.46 8.63
N ALA A 69 3.01 7.23 8.08
CA ALA A 69 3.88 6.14 8.50
C ALA A 69 4.29 6.27 9.96
N GLU A 70 4.66 7.46 10.41
CA GLU A 70 5.00 7.72 11.82
C GLU A 70 3.83 7.42 12.78
N LYS A 71 2.60 7.70 12.34
CA LYS A 71 1.39 7.41 13.14
C LYS A 71 1.01 5.94 13.12
N LEU A 72 1.30 5.24 12.04
CA LEU A 72 0.97 3.83 11.86
C LEU A 72 2.05 2.91 12.41
N ASP A 73 3.30 3.36 12.42
CA ASP A 73 4.42 2.54 12.88
C ASP A 73 4.28 2.23 14.37
N GLY A 74 4.23 0.93 14.69
CA GLY A 74 3.98 0.46 16.03
C GLY A 74 2.50 0.49 16.49
N LEU A 75 1.56 0.82 15.59
CA LEU A 75 0.15 0.79 15.91
C LEU A 75 -0.33 -0.64 16.14
N LEU A 76 -1.04 -0.85 17.26
CA LEU A 76 -1.70 -2.11 17.57
C LEU A 76 -3.16 -2.05 17.11
N VAL A 77 -3.51 -2.87 16.14
CA VAL A 77 -4.88 -3.02 15.65
C VAL A 77 -5.48 -4.30 16.22
N GLN A 78 -6.52 -4.17 17.01
CA GLN A 78 -7.22 -5.32 17.58
C GLN A 78 -8.40 -5.69 16.70
N ILE A 79 -8.46 -6.95 16.30
CA ILE A 79 -9.56 -7.51 15.52
C ILE A 79 -10.08 -8.74 16.24
N SER A 80 -11.35 -8.76 16.59
CA SER A 80 -12.00 -9.92 17.17
C SER A 80 -12.62 -10.79 16.07
N GLN A 81 -12.31 -12.07 16.11
CA GLN A 81 -12.87 -13.06 15.20
C GLN A 81 -13.20 -14.34 15.97
N LYS A 82 -14.19 -15.07 15.51
CA LYS A 82 -14.55 -16.36 16.10
C LYS A 82 -13.42 -17.37 15.89
N ALA A 83 -12.93 -17.91 16.98
CA ALA A 83 -11.86 -18.91 16.97
C ALA A 83 -12.29 -20.21 17.66
N GLY A 84 -11.70 -21.31 17.20
CA GLY A 84 -11.85 -22.62 17.86
C GLY A 84 -10.92 -22.77 19.05
N HIS A 85 -11.09 -23.85 19.80
CA HIS A 85 -10.24 -24.19 20.93
C HIS A 85 -8.75 -24.38 20.54
N ASP A 86 -8.50 -24.69 19.28
CA ASP A 86 -7.14 -24.92 18.75
C ASP A 86 -6.42 -23.60 18.39
N GLY A 87 -6.99 -22.43 18.69
CA GLY A 87 -6.44 -21.13 18.31
C GLY A 87 -6.52 -20.82 16.81
N LYS A 88 -7.26 -21.62 16.08
CA LYS A 88 -7.53 -21.38 14.64
C LYS A 88 -8.84 -20.61 14.50
N LEU A 89 -8.81 -19.61 13.62
CA LEU A 89 -10.02 -18.84 13.28
C LEU A 89 -10.98 -19.70 12.44
N PHE A 90 -12.27 -19.59 12.70
CA PHE A 90 -13.30 -20.19 11.82
C PHE A 90 -13.39 -19.51 10.46
N GLY A 91 -12.96 -18.24 10.38
CA GLY A 91 -12.79 -17.47 9.17
C GLY A 91 -11.34 -17.02 8.98
N SER A 92 -11.11 -16.19 8.00
CA SER A 92 -9.80 -15.56 7.77
C SER A 92 -9.91 -14.05 7.91
N VAL A 93 -8.90 -13.43 8.54
CA VAL A 93 -8.75 -11.98 8.54
C VAL A 93 -8.04 -11.60 7.24
N THR A 94 -8.77 -10.91 6.38
CA THR A 94 -8.28 -10.46 5.07
C THR A 94 -7.89 -9.00 5.10
N ASN A 95 -7.26 -8.53 4.03
CA ASN A 95 -6.93 -7.10 3.84
C ASN A 95 -8.14 -6.20 4.10
N VAL A 96 -9.33 -6.63 3.70
CA VAL A 96 -10.56 -5.84 3.84
C VAL A 96 -10.88 -5.61 5.32
N GLY A 97 -10.88 -6.66 6.13
CA GLY A 97 -11.16 -6.56 7.57
C GLY A 97 -10.16 -5.68 8.31
N ILE A 98 -8.88 -5.79 7.95
CA ILE A 98 -7.82 -4.96 8.55
C ILE A 98 -7.97 -3.50 8.12
N THR A 99 -8.28 -3.26 6.84
CA THR A 99 -8.51 -1.91 6.32
C THR A 99 -9.71 -1.25 6.99
N GLU A 100 -10.81 -1.98 7.16
CA GLU A 100 -12.00 -1.48 7.86
C GLU A 100 -11.70 -1.12 9.32
N ALA A 101 -10.91 -1.93 10.02
CA ALA A 101 -10.48 -1.64 11.38
C ALA A 101 -9.59 -0.39 11.46
N LEU A 102 -8.72 -0.18 10.49
CA LEU A 102 -7.87 1.02 10.39
C LEU A 102 -8.69 2.27 10.05
N ILE A 103 -9.65 2.16 9.16
CA ILE A 103 -10.58 3.27 8.82
C ILE A 103 -11.42 3.64 10.05
N ALA A 104 -11.86 2.67 10.83
CA ALA A 104 -12.59 2.91 12.08
C ALA A 104 -11.75 3.67 13.12
N GLN A 105 -10.43 3.52 13.08
CA GLN A 105 -9.49 4.28 13.92
C GLN A 105 -9.14 5.67 13.33
N GLY A 106 -9.67 6.01 12.16
CA GLY A 106 -9.48 7.30 11.51
C GLY A 106 -8.34 7.36 10.50
N PHE A 107 -7.80 6.22 10.08
CA PHE A 107 -6.75 6.15 9.05
C PHE A 107 -7.37 5.84 7.70
N ASP A 108 -7.14 6.70 6.72
CA ASP A 108 -7.58 6.49 5.34
C ASP A 108 -6.53 5.66 4.58
N ILE A 109 -6.70 4.35 4.63
CA ILE A 109 -5.79 3.38 4.02
C ILE A 109 -6.55 2.52 3.02
N GLN A 110 -5.98 2.37 1.84
CA GLN A 110 -6.53 1.48 0.82
C GLN A 110 -6.05 0.03 1.04
N LYS A 111 -6.91 -0.92 0.78
CA LYS A 111 -6.58 -2.36 0.86
C LYS A 111 -5.43 -2.79 -0.06
N SER A 112 -5.17 -2.05 -1.13
CA SER A 112 -4.04 -2.27 -2.03
C SER A 112 -2.68 -1.90 -1.42
N MET A 113 -2.66 -1.03 -0.41
CA MET A 113 -1.46 -0.62 0.30
C MET A 113 -1.01 -1.65 1.34
N LEU A 114 -1.94 -2.47 1.83
CA LEU A 114 -1.67 -3.51 2.83
C LEU A 114 -1.01 -4.72 2.18
N ARG A 115 0.16 -5.06 2.65
CA ARG A 115 0.92 -6.23 2.20
C ARG A 115 0.90 -7.31 3.26
N MET A 116 0.37 -8.47 2.90
CA MET A 116 0.38 -9.68 3.74
C MET A 116 1.24 -10.74 3.06
N PRO A 117 2.51 -10.87 3.45
CA PRO A 117 3.42 -11.83 2.82
C PRO A 117 2.98 -13.29 3.06
N ASN A 118 2.33 -13.54 4.18
CA ASN A 118 1.86 -14.87 4.57
C ASN A 118 0.40 -15.15 4.17
N GLY A 119 -0.26 -14.23 3.44
CA GLY A 119 -1.67 -14.35 3.10
C GLY A 119 -2.63 -14.02 4.24
N PRO A 120 -3.91 -14.38 4.12
CA PRO A 120 -4.92 -14.10 5.14
C PRO A 120 -4.57 -14.74 6.49
N LEU A 121 -4.82 -14.00 7.57
CA LEU A 121 -4.57 -14.48 8.93
C LEU A 121 -5.63 -15.51 9.33
N LYS A 122 -5.18 -16.67 9.79
CA LYS A 122 -6.05 -17.79 10.16
C LYS A 122 -5.87 -18.23 11.61
N THR A 123 -4.95 -17.62 12.33
CA THR A 123 -4.61 -17.94 13.71
C THR A 123 -4.76 -16.74 14.62
N VAL A 124 -5.10 -17.00 15.87
CA VAL A 124 -5.13 -15.99 16.94
C VAL A 124 -3.71 -15.59 17.30
N GLY A 125 -3.50 -14.33 17.65
CA GLY A 125 -2.22 -13.79 18.10
C GLY A 125 -1.84 -12.50 17.38
N ASP A 126 -0.62 -12.07 17.63
CA ASP A 126 -0.07 -10.86 17.07
C ASP A 126 0.64 -11.15 15.73
N HIS A 127 0.25 -10.42 14.71
CA HIS A 127 0.81 -10.53 13.37
C HIS A 127 1.33 -9.18 12.93
N THR A 128 2.61 -9.12 12.61
CA THR A 128 3.20 -7.89 12.04
C THR A 128 2.96 -7.85 10.53
N LEU A 129 2.37 -6.75 10.07
CA LEU A 129 2.08 -6.51 8.67
C LEU A 129 2.75 -5.24 8.19
N SER A 130 3.00 -5.15 6.90
CA SER A 130 3.56 -3.96 6.28
C SER A 130 2.53 -3.25 5.42
N ILE A 131 2.50 -1.92 5.53
CA ILE A 131 1.67 -1.04 4.73
C ILE A 131 2.59 -0.20 3.84
N ALA A 132 2.46 -0.35 2.54
CA ALA A 132 3.18 0.47 1.58
C ALA A 132 2.38 1.74 1.28
N LEU A 133 2.69 2.82 1.96
CA LEU A 133 2.03 4.12 1.80
C LEU A 133 2.53 4.87 0.56
N HIS A 134 3.80 4.72 0.28
CA HIS A 134 4.45 5.32 -0.89
C HIS A 134 5.55 4.37 -1.41
N THR A 135 6.09 4.67 -2.58
CA THR A 135 7.19 3.89 -3.18
C THR A 135 8.39 3.72 -2.24
N ASP A 136 8.68 4.72 -1.43
CA ASP A 136 9.80 4.76 -0.49
C ASP A 136 9.39 4.68 0.98
N VAL A 137 8.09 4.65 1.28
CA VAL A 137 7.56 4.70 2.64
C VAL A 137 6.75 3.46 2.94
N THR A 138 7.24 2.67 3.87
CA THR A 138 6.56 1.48 4.38
C THR A 138 6.42 1.61 5.89
N ALA A 139 5.21 1.43 6.41
CA ALA A 139 4.94 1.38 7.83
C ALA A 139 4.71 -0.07 8.28
N HIS A 140 5.04 -0.37 9.51
CA HIS A 140 4.79 -1.66 10.14
C HIS A 140 3.72 -1.52 11.20
N ILE A 141 2.67 -2.33 11.09
CA ILE A 141 1.60 -2.40 12.08
C ILE A 141 1.58 -3.80 12.71
N THR A 142 1.12 -3.86 13.94
CA THR A 142 0.86 -5.12 14.61
C THR A 142 -0.64 -5.33 14.70
N VAL A 143 -1.12 -6.39 14.08
CA VAL A 143 -2.53 -6.79 14.15
C VAL A 143 -2.67 -7.89 15.19
N SER A 144 -3.37 -7.58 16.27
CA SER A 144 -3.69 -8.55 17.33
C SER A 144 -5.06 -9.16 17.05
N VAL A 145 -5.08 -10.42 16.70
CA VAL A 145 -6.31 -11.15 16.45
C VAL A 145 -6.76 -11.80 17.75
N LEU A 146 -7.89 -11.32 18.28
CA LEU A 146 -8.52 -11.87 19.47
C LEU A 146 -9.50 -12.97 19.06
N GLY A 147 -9.34 -14.15 19.64
CA GLY A 147 -10.30 -15.24 19.48
C GLY A 147 -11.49 -15.01 20.38
N ASP A 148 -12.65 -14.77 19.79
CA ASP A 148 -13.92 -14.81 20.53
C ASP A 148 -14.36 -16.28 20.60
N THR A 149 -13.99 -16.92 21.70
CA THR A 149 -14.57 -18.22 22.05
C THR A 149 -16.00 -17.93 22.52
N ALA A 150 -16.97 -18.23 21.66
CA ALA A 150 -18.35 -18.24 22.09
C ALA A 150 -18.47 -19.23 23.27
N THR A 151 -18.47 -18.68 24.48
CA THR A 151 -18.91 -19.42 25.64
C THR A 151 -20.37 -19.76 25.42
N TYR A 152 -20.63 -21.00 25.02
CA TYR A 152 -21.95 -21.56 25.22
C TYR A 152 -22.17 -21.55 26.72
N LYS A 153 -22.94 -20.58 27.21
CA LYS A 153 -23.60 -20.74 28.46
C LYS A 153 -24.58 -21.90 28.26
N GLU A 154 -24.23 -23.07 28.74
CA GLU A 154 -25.22 -24.08 29.08
C GLU A 154 -26.10 -23.47 30.17
N GLU A 155 -27.33 -23.22 29.83
CA GLU A 155 -28.39 -23.22 30.80
C GLU A 155 -28.88 -24.63 31.07
#